data_a0ee3aa00ceec1901231e7ae3697e776
#
_entry.id   a0ee3aa00ceec1901231e7ae3697e776
#
_cell.length_a   1.000
_cell.length_b   1.000
_cell.length_c   1.000
_cell.angle_alpha   90.00
_cell.angle_beta   90.00
_cell.angle_gamma   90.00
#
_symmetry.space_group_name_H-M   'P 1'
#
loop_
_entity.id
_entity.type
_entity.pdbx_description
1 polymer ?
#
loop_
_entity_poly.entity_id
_entity_poly.type
_entity_poly.pdbx_seq_one_letter_code
_entity_poly.pdbx_strand_id
1 'polypeptide(L)'
;HEFEEFGSGRTRIIFTELPYQVNKRMLIKSIADQVEDKRIEGISDIRDESDRNGMRIVIELKRDANPHAALNRLFAQTQLQTTFAINMLALVENQRQPKILSLRHIIDEYLKFQKEIIVRRTRFDLKKAQERAHLLEGLLIAQDNIDEVIKIIRSSYDNAKENLMARFGLDDVQAQAILDMRLKALQGLDREKLQNEYDELEKKIASLQTDLDEANRK
;
A
#
# COMPACT_ATOMS: atom_id res chain seq x y z
N HIS A 1 23.76 -8.55 25.21
CA HIS A 1 24.71 -9.12 26.15
C HIS A 1 24.58 -8.48 27.54
N GLU A 2 24.93 -9.23 28.56
CA GLU A 2 24.91 -8.81 29.96
C GLU A 2 26.21 -9.22 30.62
N PHE A 3 26.68 -8.47 31.61
CA PHE A 3 27.81 -8.84 32.45
C PHE A 3 27.29 -9.31 33.81
N GLU A 4 27.74 -10.49 34.23
CA GLU A 4 27.45 -11.01 35.57
C GLU A 4 28.76 -11.25 36.34
N GLU A 5 28.81 -10.82 37.58
CA GLU A 5 29.88 -11.18 38.48
C GLU A 5 29.56 -12.52 39.15
N PHE A 6 30.54 -13.42 39.19
CA PHE A 6 30.37 -14.71 39.82
C PHE A 6 31.63 -15.13 40.60
N GLY A 7 31.43 -15.92 41.60
CA GLY A 7 32.51 -16.39 42.45
C GLY A 7 33.31 -15.23 43.10
N SER A 8 34.61 -15.41 43.31
CA SER A 8 35.46 -14.39 43.93
C SER A 8 35.96 -13.34 42.91
N GLY A 9 35.07 -12.49 42.41
CA GLY A 9 35.43 -11.36 41.54
C GLY A 9 35.80 -11.72 40.10
N ARG A 10 35.22 -12.82 39.55
CA ARG A 10 35.29 -13.12 38.13
C ARG A 10 34.06 -12.57 37.43
N THR A 11 34.20 -12.17 36.20
CA THR A 11 33.11 -11.70 35.34
C THR A 11 32.82 -12.71 34.25
N ARG A 12 31.55 -12.90 33.92
CA ARG A 12 31.09 -13.63 32.74
C ARG A 12 30.27 -12.72 31.85
N ILE A 13 30.38 -12.97 30.55
CA ILE A 13 29.61 -12.28 29.51
C ILE A 13 28.53 -13.26 29.05
N ILE A 14 27.26 -12.81 29.07
CA ILE A 14 26.11 -13.61 28.70
C ILE A 14 25.55 -13.01 27.42
N PHE A 15 25.31 -13.86 26.40
CA PHE A 15 24.63 -13.49 25.17
C PHE A 15 23.28 -14.21 25.11
N THR A 16 22.21 -13.43 25.04
CA THR A 16 20.82 -13.88 24.94
C THR A 16 20.28 -13.77 23.52
N GLU A 17 20.99 -13.07 22.65
CA GLU A 17 20.62 -12.85 21.25
C GLU A 17 21.82 -13.00 20.33
N LEU A 18 21.56 -13.45 19.11
CA LEU A 18 22.57 -13.54 18.04
C LEU A 18 22.09 -12.76 16.79
N PRO A 19 23.01 -12.29 15.96
CA PRO A 19 22.66 -11.68 14.69
C PRO A 19 21.90 -12.67 13.79
N TYR A 20 21.06 -12.12 12.91
CA TYR A 20 20.29 -12.90 11.96
C TYR A 20 21.20 -13.79 11.10
N GLN A 21 20.76 -15.03 10.83
CA GLN A 21 21.49 -16.07 10.09
C GLN A 21 22.80 -16.56 10.73
N VAL A 22 23.14 -16.19 11.95
CA VAL A 22 24.29 -16.74 12.65
C VAL A 22 23.92 -18.05 13.33
N ASN A 23 24.65 -19.12 13.02
CA ASN A 23 24.46 -20.41 13.66
C ASN A 23 25.17 -20.45 15.01
N LYS A 24 24.43 -20.66 16.08
CA LYS A 24 24.94 -20.68 17.47
C LYS A 24 26.11 -21.63 17.65
N ARG A 25 25.95 -22.88 17.19
CA ARG A 25 27.00 -23.92 17.38
C ARG A 25 28.29 -23.58 16.65
N MET A 26 28.17 -23.07 15.42
CA MET A 26 29.33 -22.65 14.62
C MET A 26 30.03 -21.45 15.24
N LEU A 27 29.26 -20.51 15.78
CA LEU A 27 29.79 -19.33 16.47
C LEU A 27 30.57 -19.74 17.72
N ILE A 28 30.00 -20.60 18.60
CA ILE A 28 30.68 -21.07 19.81
C ILE A 28 31.99 -21.79 19.45
N LYS A 29 31.95 -22.65 18.42
CA LYS A 29 33.16 -23.30 17.92
C LYS A 29 34.20 -22.29 17.44
N SER A 30 33.79 -21.33 16.63
CA SER A 30 34.69 -20.27 16.12
C SER A 30 35.33 -19.44 17.24
N ILE A 31 34.58 -19.16 18.32
CA ILE A 31 35.11 -18.47 19.49
C ILE A 31 36.15 -19.36 20.19
N ALA A 32 35.85 -20.64 20.40
CA ALA A 32 36.77 -21.59 21.02
C ALA A 32 38.08 -21.72 20.23
N ASP A 33 37.99 -21.89 18.89
CA ASP A 33 39.14 -21.96 17.99
C ASP A 33 40.04 -20.69 18.11
N GLN A 34 39.42 -19.50 18.21
CA GLN A 34 40.17 -18.24 18.36
C GLN A 34 40.80 -18.05 19.73
N VAL A 35 40.21 -18.61 20.79
CA VAL A 35 40.80 -18.62 22.12
C VAL A 35 42.02 -19.59 22.16
N GLU A 36 41.88 -20.76 21.53
CA GLU A 36 42.97 -21.73 21.37
C GLU A 36 44.16 -21.16 20.59
N ASP A 37 43.88 -20.47 19.48
CA ASP A 37 44.84 -19.73 18.65
C ASP A 37 45.45 -18.50 19.34
N LYS A 38 45.04 -18.17 20.58
CA LYS A 38 45.48 -16.99 21.35
C LYS A 38 45.15 -15.66 20.67
N ARG A 39 44.20 -15.61 19.75
CA ARG A 39 43.74 -14.36 19.13
C ARG A 39 42.81 -13.57 20.05
N ILE A 40 42.04 -14.28 20.88
CA ILE A 40 41.22 -13.69 21.92
C ILE A 40 41.75 -14.18 23.25
N GLU A 41 42.30 -13.26 23.99
CA GLU A 41 42.83 -13.55 25.35
C GLU A 41 41.84 -13.17 26.45
N GLY A 42 41.99 -13.73 27.61
CA GLY A 42 41.22 -13.39 28.82
C GLY A 42 39.95 -14.23 28.98
N ILE A 43 39.67 -15.16 28.09
CA ILE A 43 38.55 -16.13 28.21
C ILE A 43 39.08 -17.37 28.95
N SER A 44 38.32 -17.89 29.91
CA SER A 44 38.63 -19.11 30.65
C SER A 44 37.74 -20.29 30.22
N ASP A 45 36.48 -20.06 29.94
CA ASP A 45 35.52 -21.11 29.54
C ASP A 45 34.40 -20.55 28.69
N ILE A 46 33.79 -21.40 27.86
CA ILE A 46 32.65 -21.08 26.96
C ILE A 46 31.62 -22.19 27.07
N ARG A 47 30.40 -21.84 27.45
CA ARG A 47 29.31 -22.80 27.63
C ARG A 47 28.03 -22.34 26.89
N ASP A 48 27.29 -23.32 26.39
CA ASP A 48 25.92 -23.14 25.89
C ASP A 48 24.96 -23.60 26.98
N GLU A 49 24.35 -22.65 27.66
CA GLU A 49 23.35 -22.87 28.72
C GLU A 49 21.92 -22.62 28.20
N SER A 50 21.73 -22.63 26.88
CA SER A 50 20.42 -22.40 26.29
C SER A 50 19.45 -23.54 26.63
N ASP A 51 18.25 -23.16 27.04
CA ASP A 51 17.18 -24.07 27.42
C ASP A 51 15.83 -23.67 26.75
N ARG A 52 14.74 -24.25 27.23
CA ARG A 52 13.37 -23.91 26.77
C ARG A 52 12.92 -22.47 27.06
N ASN A 53 13.61 -21.78 27.96
CA ASN A 53 13.30 -20.40 28.35
C ASN A 53 14.00 -19.39 27.44
N GLY A 54 15.01 -19.82 26.68
CA GLY A 54 15.69 -18.96 25.74
C GLY A 54 17.14 -19.36 25.48
N MET A 55 17.76 -18.54 24.64
CA MET A 55 19.18 -18.68 24.31
C MET A 55 20.04 -18.05 25.39
N ARG A 56 21.07 -18.78 25.82
CA ARG A 56 22.05 -18.31 26.82
C ARG A 56 23.42 -18.89 26.50
N ILE A 57 24.28 -18.06 25.94
CA ILE A 57 25.72 -18.39 25.77
C ILE A 57 26.50 -17.68 26.83
N VAL A 58 27.25 -18.42 27.60
CA VAL A 58 28.04 -17.91 28.76
C VAL A 58 29.52 -17.99 28.41
N ILE A 59 30.22 -16.86 28.47
CA ILE A 59 31.65 -16.75 28.28
C ILE A 59 32.27 -16.28 29.61
N GLU A 60 33.01 -17.17 30.28
CA GLU A 60 33.69 -16.87 31.53
C GLU A 60 35.05 -16.22 31.27
N LEU A 61 35.35 -15.17 31.98
CA LEU A 61 36.62 -14.46 31.89
C LEU A 61 37.59 -14.88 32.98
N LYS A 62 38.89 -14.76 32.70
CA LYS A 62 39.96 -14.90 33.70
C LYS A 62 39.86 -13.73 34.69
N ARG A 63 40.38 -13.94 35.89
CA ARG A 63 40.26 -12.95 37.00
C ARG A 63 40.81 -11.56 36.63
N ASP A 64 41.89 -11.51 35.86
CA ASP A 64 42.59 -10.27 35.49
C ASP A 64 42.18 -9.72 34.14
N ALA A 65 41.17 -10.31 33.49
CA ALA A 65 40.72 -9.90 32.16
C ALA A 65 39.76 -8.70 32.25
N ASN A 66 39.95 -7.71 31.38
CA ASN A 66 39.01 -6.61 31.22
C ASN A 66 37.79 -7.06 30.42
N PRO A 67 36.56 -7.06 30.98
CA PRO A 67 35.37 -7.56 30.31
C PRO A 67 35.05 -6.79 29.02
N HIS A 68 35.19 -5.48 29.01
CA HIS A 68 34.92 -4.65 27.85
C HIS A 68 35.93 -4.87 26.74
N ALA A 69 37.20 -5.07 27.05
CA ALA A 69 38.22 -5.38 26.05
C ALA A 69 37.98 -6.76 25.41
N ALA A 70 37.62 -7.76 26.20
CA ALA A 70 37.26 -9.09 25.74
C ALA A 70 36.00 -9.03 24.82
N LEU A 71 34.96 -8.30 25.23
CA LEU A 71 33.76 -8.10 24.44
C LEU A 71 34.04 -7.44 23.09
N ASN A 72 34.83 -6.36 23.08
CA ASN A 72 35.19 -5.68 21.82
C ASN A 72 35.99 -6.59 20.87
N ARG A 73 36.88 -7.44 21.39
CA ARG A 73 37.58 -8.43 20.58
C ARG A 73 36.64 -9.50 20.01
N LEU A 74 35.67 -9.98 20.82
CA LEU A 74 34.64 -10.89 20.38
C LEU A 74 33.80 -10.31 19.23
N PHE A 75 33.39 -9.06 19.32
CA PHE A 75 32.66 -8.38 18.25
C PHE A 75 33.52 -8.17 16.99
N ALA A 76 34.77 -7.82 17.15
CA ALA A 76 35.65 -7.55 16.00
C ALA A 76 36.10 -8.81 15.24
N GLN A 77 36.23 -9.94 15.94
CA GLN A 77 36.84 -11.17 15.39
C GLN A 77 35.86 -12.32 15.16
N THR A 78 34.60 -12.18 15.58
CA THR A 78 33.61 -13.23 15.44
C THR A 78 32.31 -12.71 14.82
N GLN A 79 31.40 -13.62 14.50
CA GLN A 79 30.07 -13.28 13.98
C GLN A 79 29.08 -12.79 15.05
N LEU A 80 29.52 -12.47 16.28
CA LEU A 80 28.70 -11.81 17.29
C LEU A 80 28.26 -10.41 16.86
N GLN A 81 29.00 -9.77 15.98
CA GLN A 81 28.61 -8.55 15.29
C GLN A 81 28.79 -8.75 13.78
N THR A 82 27.73 -8.55 13.04
CA THR A 82 27.75 -8.66 11.58
C THR A 82 27.15 -7.42 10.94
N THR A 83 27.53 -7.14 9.70
CA THR A 83 26.89 -6.11 8.89
C THR A 83 25.82 -6.74 8.02
N PHE A 84 24.65 -6.14 7.99
CA PHE A 84 23.59 -6.52 7.08
C PHE A 84 23.50 -5.49 5.96
N ALA A 85 23.90 -5.87 4.76
CA ALA A 85 23.81 -4.99 3.60
C ALA A 85 22.40 -5.06 3.01
N ILE A 86 21.73 -3.92 2.95
CA ILE A 86 20.42 -3.79 2.30
C ILE A 86 20.64 -3.29 0.88
N ASN A 87 20.34 -4.13 -0.11
CA ASN A 87 20.39 -3.77 -1.52
C ASN A 87 18.95 -3.70 -2.08
N MET A 88 18.39 -2.49 -2.12
CA MET A 88 17.04 -2.25 -2.60
C MET A 88 17.06 -1.88 -4.08
N LEU A 89 17.21 -2.88 -4.94
CA LEU A 89 17.08 -2.72 -6.39
C LEU A 89 15.59 -2.71 -6.75
N ALA A 90 15.13 -1.63 -7.39
CA ALA A 90 13.75 -1.50 -7.86
C ALA A 90 13.71 -0.90 -9.27
N LEU A 91 12.58 -1.11 -9.96
CA LEU A 91 12.30 -0.48 -11.23
C LEU A 91 11.54 0.82 -10.98
N VAL A 92 12.07 1.94 -11.45
CA VAL A 92 11.45 3.26 -11.40
C VAL A 92 11.00 3.71 -12.80
N GLU A 93 10.33 4.86 -12.91
CA GLU A 93 9.86 5.44 -14.17
C GLU A 93 9.00 4.46 -15.00
N ASN A 94 7.90 4.00 -14.41
CA ASN A 94 6.98 3.04 -15.04
C ASN A 94 7.66 1.72 -15.46
N GLN A 95 8.51 1.19 -14.60
CA GLN A 95 9.23 -0.08 -14.77
C GLN A 95 10.27 -0.06 -15.91
N ARG A 96 10.80 1.09 -16.26
CA ARG A 96 11.76 1.21 -17.37
C ARG A 96 13.20 1.24 -16.92
N GLN A 97 13.48 1.76 -15.71
CA GLN A 97 14.83 1.96 -15.25
C GLN A 97 15.12 1.20 -13.94
N PRO A 98 16.05 0.23 -13.92
CA PRO A 98 16.51 -0.39 -12.68
C PRO A 98 17.41 0.59 -11.92
N LYS A 99 17.17 0.78 -10.63
CA LYS A 99 17.93 1.68 -9.77
C LYS A 99 18.01 1.15 -8.35
N ILE A 100 19.18 1.29 -7.73
CA ILE A 100 19.33 1.03 -6.29
C ILE A 100 18.81 2.26 -5.56
N LEU A 101 17.82 2.06 -4.70
CA LEU A 101 17.11 3.12 -4.01
C LEU A 101 17.44 3.14 -2.52
N SER A 102 17.45 4.33 -1.93
CA SER A 102 17.37 4.48 -0.49
C SER A 102 15.93 4.27 -0.02
N LEU A 103 15.73 3.96 1.26
CA LEU A 103 14.39 3.80 1.86
C LEU A 103 13.51 5.05 1.62
N ARG A 104 14.08 6.25 1.81
CA ARG A 104 13.37 7.50 1.53
C ARG A 104 12.88 7.59 0.09
N HIS A 105 13.76 7.27 -0.87
CA HIS A 105 13.41 7.33 -2.29
C HIS A 105 12.29 6.33 -2.66
N ILE A 106 12.30 5.14 -2.05
CA ILE A 106 11.21 4.15 -2.23
C ILE A 106 9.88 4.71 -1.74
N ILE A 107 9.88 5.36 -0.57
CA ILE A 107 8.67 5.99 -0.01
C ILE A 107 8.18 7.12 -0.93
N ASP A 108 9.08 7.97 -1.42
CA ASP A 108 8.73 9.08 -2.31
C ASP A 108 8.11 8.55 -3.63
N GLU A 109 8.70 7.53 -4.25
CA GLU A 109 8.15 6.89 -5.46
C GLU A 109 6.80 6.21 -5.21
N TYR A 110 6.64 5.56 -4.05
CA TYR A 110 5.38 4.97 -3.65
C TYR A 110 4.27 6.02 -3.48
N LEU A 111 4.57 7.14 -2.81
CA LEU A 111 3.62 8.23 -2.64
C LEU A 111 3.22 8.87 -3.98
N LYS A 112 4.18 9.05 -4.87
CA LYS A 112 3.93 9.52 -6.24
C LYS A 112 2.99 8.58 -6.99
N PHE A 113 3.27 7.29 -6.95
CA PHE A 113 2.41 6.27 -7.56
C PHE A 113 1.00 6.28 -6.96
N GLN A 114 0.86 6.37 -5.64
CA GLN A 114 -0.45 6.46 -4.99
C GLN A 114 -1.26 7.68 -5.45
N LYS A 115 -0.61 8.86 -5.57
CA LYS A 115 -1.26 10.06 -6.10
C LYS A 115 -1.77 9.84 -7.53
N GLU A 116 -0.95 9.26 -8.41
CA GLU A 116 -1.35 8.96 -9.79
C GLU A 116 -2.56 8.02 -9.85
N ILE A 117 -2.60 6.98 -9.01
CA ILE A 117 -3.72 6.04 -8.93
C ILE A 117 -5.00 6.74 -8.46
N ILE A 118 -4.91 7.57 -7.41
CA ILE A 118 -6.07 8.33 -6.89
C ILE A 118 -6.62 9.24 -7.98
N VAL A 119 -5.78 10.04 -8.63
CA VAL A 119 -6.20 10.95 -9.72
C VAL A 119 -6.85 10.18 -10.87
N ARG A 120 -6.27 9.06 -11.29
CA ARG A 120 -6.82 8.23 -12.36
C ARG A 120 -8.18 7.64 -11.99
N ARG A 121 -8.31 7.13 -10.78
CA ARG A 121 -9.59 6.60 -10.26
C ARG A 121 -10.65 7.69 -10.20
N THR A 122 -10.31 8.85 -9.62
CA THR A 122 -11.24 9.98 -9.49
C THR A 122 -11.73 10.46 -10.86
N ARG A 123 -10.83 10.55 -11.86
CA ARG A 123 -11.22 10.88 -13.25
C ARG A 123 -12.17 9.86 -13.87
N PHE A 124 -11.92 8.58 -13.63
CA PHE A 124 -12.78 7.52 -14.14
C PHE A 124 -14.17 7.56 -13.50
N ASP A 125 -14.22 7.73 -12.16
CA ASP A 125 -15.47 7.81 -11.43
C ASP A 125 -16.26 9.08 -11.80
N LEU A 126 -15.58 10.21 -11.99
CA LEU A 126 -16.17 11.45 -12.46
C LEU A 126 -16.80 11.27 -13.85
N LYS A 127 -16.05 10.70 -14.80
CA LYS A 127 -16.56 10.44 -16.14
C LYS A 127 -17.81 9.56 -16.13
N LYS A 128 -17.79 8.46 -15.35
CA LYS A 128 -18.96 7.58 -15.21
C LYS A 128 -20.16 8.25 -14.59
N ALA A 129 -19.94 9.08 -13.57
CA ALA A 129 -21.02 9.85 -12.96
C ALA A 129 -21.63 10.87 -13.91
N GLN A 130 -20.80 11.56 -14.69
CA GLN A 130 -21.26 12.50 -15.73
C GLN A 130 -22.03 11.80 -16.85
N GLU A 131 -21.53 10.66 -17.36
CA GLU A 131 -22.24 9.86 -18.37
C GLU A 131 -23.62 9.41 -17.86
N ARG A 132 -23.73 9.00 -16.59
CA ARG A 132 -25.00 8.58 -15.99
C ARG A 132 -25.93 9.77 -15.73
N ALA A 133 -25.41 10.88 -15.21
CA ALA A 133 -26.21 12.10 -15.00
C ALA A 133 -26.78 12.63 -16.32
N HIS A 134 -25.98 12.63 -17.38
CA HIS A 134 -26.40 13.03 -18.72
C HIS A 134 -27.55 12.16 -19.27
N LEU A 135 -27.50 10.84 -19.05
CA LEU A 135 -28.60 9.95 -19.41
C LEU A 135 -29.87 10.26 -18.60
N LEU A 136 -29.72 10.48 -17.29
CA LEU A 136 -30.86 10.78 -16.42
C LEU A 136 -31.51 12.11 -16.77
N GLU A 137 -30.73 13.11 -17.16
CA GLU A 137 -31.26 14.40 -17.66
C GLU A 137 -32.19 14.18 -18.85
N GLY A 138 -31.77 13.41 -19.85
CA GLY A 138 -32.62 13.07 -21.00
C GLY A 138 -33.88 12.31 -20.60
N LEU A 139 -33.78 11.37 -19.67
CA LEU A 139 -34.92 10.60 -19.18
C LEU A 139 -35.92 11.46 -18.38
N LEU A 140 -35.44 12.43 -17.61
CA LEU A 140 -36.28 13.37 -16.88
C LEU A 140 -37.04 14.29 -17.83
N ILE A 141 -36.37 14.83 -18.87
CA ILE A 141 -37.01 15.62 -19.91
C ILE A 141 -38.14 14.81 -20.61
N ALA A 142 -37.85 13.54 -20.91
CA ALA A 142 -38.85 12.66 -21.53
C ALA A 142 -40.03 12.40 -20.63
N GLN A 143 -39.80 12.25 -19.32
CA GLN A 143 -40.84 11.95 -18.36
C GLN A 143 -41.73 13.16 -18.06
N ASP A 144 -41.16 14.35 -18.07
CA ASP A 144 -41.93 15.61 -17.93
C ASP A 144 -42.81 15.89 -19.14
N ASN A 145 -42.48 15.31 -20.31
CA ASN A 145 -43.18 15.50 -21.56
C ASN A 145 -43.70 14.18 -22.18
N ILE A 146 -44.11 13.23 -21.30
CA ILE A 146 -44.37 11.85 -21.70
C ILE A 146 -45.44 11.70 -22.78
N ASP A 147 -46.54 12.48 -22.73
CA ASP A 147 -47.61 12.42 -23.72
C ASP A 147 -47.11 12.84 -25.11
N GLU A 148 -46.23 13.84 -25.19
CA GLU A 148 -45.63 14.30 -26.43
C GLU A 148 -44.64 13.30 -26.96
N VAL A 149 -43.82 12.71 -26.08
CA VAL A 149 -42.84 11.63 -26.46
C VAL A 149 -43.62 10.44 -27.04
N ILE A 150 -44.67 9.97 -26.40
CA ILE A 150 -45.52 8.87 -26.92
C ILE A 150 -46.12 9.23 -28.28
N LYS A 151 -46.61 10.46 -28.42
CA LYS A 151 -47.19 10.93 -29.70
C LYS A 151 -46.17 10.92 -30.80
N ILE A 152 -44.97 11.41 -30.57
CA ILE A 152 -43.87 11.41 -31.55
C ILE A 152 -43.49 9.98 -31.94
N ILE A 153 -43.28 9.08 -30.96
CA ILE A 153 -42.94 7.68 -31.23
C ILE A 153 -44.00 6.99 -32.08
N ARG A 154 -45.28 7.20 -31.78
CA ARG A 154 -46.41 6.57 -32.49
C ARG A 154 -46.66 7.15 -33.88
N SER A 155 -46.31 8.42 -34.11
CA SER A 155 -46.47 9.07 -35.39
C SER A 155 -45.26 8.91 -36.33
N SER A 156 -44.11 8.42 -35.81
CA SER A 156 -42.90 8.22 -36.59
C SER A 156 -42.83 6.79 -37.09
N TYR A 157 -42.52 6.59 -38.38
CA TYR A 157 -42.33 5.28 -38.98
C TYR A 157 -40.95 4.71 -38.65
N ASP A 158 -39.87 5.44 -38.99
CA ASP A 158 -38.47 5.03 -38.76
C ASP A 158 -37.59 6.12 -38.11
N ASN A 159 -38.07 7.35 -37.99
CA ASN A 159 -37.27 8.53 -37.57
C ASN A 159 -37.64 8.99 -36.17
N ALA A 160 -38.15 8.10 -35.30
CA ALA A 160 -38.57 8.46 -33.93
C ALA A 160 -37.44 9.09 -33.15
N LYS A 161 -36.21 8.58 -33.29
CA LYS A 161 -34.99 9.06 -32.61
C LYS A 161 -34.66 10.49 -33.04
N GLU A 162 -34.61 10.74 -34.33
CA GLU A 162 -34.31 12.05 -34.93
C GLU A 162 -35.34 13.11 -34.51
N ASN A 163 -36.60 12.72 -34.51
CA ASN A 163 -37.71 13.58 -34.10
C ASN A 163 -37.66 13.94 -32.60
N LEU A 164 -37.28 13.01 -31.74
CA LEU A 164 -37.06 13.26 -30.30
C LEU A 164 -35.88 14.20 -30.11
N MET A 165 -34.77 13.96 -30.77
CA MET A 165 -33.59 14.82 -30.75
C MET A 165 -33.91 16.26 -31.17
N ALA A 166 -34.56 16.43 -32.28
CA ALA A 166 -34.93 17.74 -32.79
C ALA A 166 -35.94 18.49 -31.90
N ARG A 167 -36.89 17.77 -31.31
CA ARG A 167 -37.96 18.37 -30.48
C ARG A 167 -37.50 18.79 -29.09
N PHE A 168 -36.68 17.97 -28.43
CA PHE A 168 -36.28 18.16 -27.02
C PHE A 168 -34.82 18.58 -26.88
N GLY A 169 -34.05 18.73 -27.95
CA GLY A 169 -32.64 19.08 -27.93
C GLY A 169 -31.77 17.97 -27.33
N LEU A 170 -32.21 16.71 -27.43
CA LEU A 170 -31.51 15.55 -26.93
C LEU A 170 -30.39 15.11 -27.87
N ASP A 171 -29.38 14.47 -27.32
CA ASP A 171 -28.37 13.79 -28.10
C ASP A 171 -28.77 12.36 -28.53
N ASP A 172 -27.91 11.73 -29.30
CA ASP A 172 -28.13 10.37 -29.81
C ASP A 172 -28.27 9.33 -28.69
N VAL A 173 -27.49 9.46 -27.65
CA VAL A 173 -27.47 8.51 -26.51
C VAL A 173 -28.70 8.67 -25.63
N GLN A 174 -29.11 9.91 -25.36
CA GLN A 174 -30.30 10.23 -24.60
C GLN A 174 -31.58 9.79 -25.35
N ALA A 175 -31.67 10.10 -26.63
CA ALA A 175 -32.81 9.69 -27.44
C ALA A 175 -32.93 8.17 -27.54
N GLN A 176 -31.82 7.47 -27.70
CA GLN A 176 -31.82 6.00 -27.66
C GLN A 176 -32.28 5.45 -26.33
N ALA A 177 -31.80 6.00 -25.22
CA ALA A 177 -32.22 5.59 -23.89
C ALA A 177 -33.74 5.77 -23.65
N ILE A 178 -34.32 6.81 -24.20
CA ILE A 178 -35.78 7.05 -24.16
C ILE A 178 -36.53 5.97 -24.95
N LEU A 179 -36.06 5.63 -26.17
CA LEU A 179 -36.68 4.58 -26.97
C LEU A 179 -36.58 3.20 -26.33
N ASP A 180 -35.52 2.92 -25.61
CA ASP A 180 -35.28 1.66 -24.92
C ASP A 180 -36.02 1.60 -23.52
N MET A 181 -36.73 2.69 -23.16
CA MET A 181 -37.41 2.77 -21.88
C MET A 181 -38.61 1.81 -21.82
N ARG A 182 -38.68 1.05 -20.73
CA ARG A 182 -39.83 0.15 -20.50
C ARG A 182 -41.05 0.94 -20.12
N LEU A 183 -42.24 0.51 -20.58
CA LEU A 183 -43.52 1.14 -20.23
C LEU A 183 -43.75 1.28 -18.70
N LYS A 184 -43.21 0.35 -17.90
CA LYS A 184 -43.30 0.42 -16.44
C LYS A 184 -42.56 1.64 -15.86
N ALA A 185 -41.50 2.10 -16.50
CA ALA A 185 -40.70 3.26 -16.06
C ALA A 185 -41.46 4.60 -16.21
N LEU A 186 -42.64 4.59 -16.85
CA LEU A 186 -43.50 5.76 -17.02
C LEU A 186 -44.37 6.06 -15.82
N GLN A 187 -44.26 5.28 -14.73
CA GLN A 187 -45.04 5.52 -13.52
C GLN A 187 -44.47 6.70 -12.72
N GLY A 188 -45.31 7.53 -12.11
CA GLY A 188 -44.88 8.73 -11.37
C GLY A 188 -43.89 8.48 -10.22
N LEU A 189 -43.94 7.29 -9.59
CA LEU A 189 -42.96 6.86 -8.58
C LEU A 189 -41.56 6.69 -9.14
N ASP A 190 -41.38 6.39 -10.42
CA ASP A 190 -40.06 6.23 -11.05
C ASP A 190 -39.44 7.58 -11.39
N ARG A 191 -40.23 8.63 -11.64
CA ARG A 191 -39.76 10.01 -11.81
C ARG A 191 -39.03 10.52 -10.55
N GLU A 192 -39.62 10.33 -9.39
CA GLU A 192 -39.05 10.77 -8.11
C GLU A 192 -37.71 10.04 -7.84
N LYS A 193 -37.64 8.77 -8.19
CA LYS A 193 -36.38 7.99 -8.07
C LYS A 193 -35.30 8.51 -9.05
N LEU A 194 -35.67 8.80 -10.29
CA LEU A 194 -34.74 9.35 -11.26
C LEU A 194 -34.21 10.73 -10.85
N GLN A 195 -35.08 11.59 -10.30
CA GLN A 195 -34.68 12.89 -9.78
C GLN A 195 -33.73 12.76 -8.60
N ASN A 196 -34.05 11.89 -7.64
CA ASN A 196 -33.19 11.66 -6.48
C ASN A 196 -31.81 11.09 -6.90
N GLU A 197 -31.79 10.15 -7.85
CA GLU A 197 -30.53 9.62 -8.41
C GLU A 197 -29.71 10.72 -9.10
N TYR A 198 -30.37 11.60 -9.87
CA TYR A 198 -29.72 12.72 -10.52
C TYR A 198 -29.11 13.69 -9.51
N ASP A 199 -29.86 14.08 -8.48
CA ASP A 199 -29.41 15.00 -7.44
C ASP A 199 -28.23 14.43 -6.63
N GLU A 200 -28.24 13.11 -6.36
CA GLU A 200 -27.12 12.43 -5.72
C GLU A 200 -25.87 12.41 -6.61
N LEU A 201 -26.04 12.17 -7.91
CA LEU A 201 -24.93 12.20 -8.88
C LEU A 201 -24.35 13.59 -9.04
N GLU A 202 -25.14 14.63 -9.08
CA GLU A 202 -24.67 16.04 -9.13
C GLU A 202 -23.81 16.38 -7.93
N LYS A 203 -24.24 16.00 -6.72
CA LYS A 203 -23.44 16.17 -5.50
C LYS A 203 -22.11 15.40 -5.57
N LYS A 204 -22.16 14.16 -6.08
CA LYS A 204 -20.97 13.33 -6.26
C LYS A 204 -20.02 13.92 -7.30
N ILE A 205 -20.52 14.41 -8.42
CA ILE A 205 -19.72 15.07 -9.47
C ILE A 205 -19.01 16.29 -8.89
N ALA A 206 -19.71 17.14 -8.15
CA ALA A 206 -19.13 18.33 -7.52
C ALA A 206 -18.01 17.96 -6.53
N SER A 207 -18.21 16.92 -5.71
CA SER A 207 -17.19 16.41 -4.79
C SER A 207 -15.96 15.89 -5.54
N LEU A 208 -16.15 15.05 -6.56
CA LEU A 208 -15.05 14.46 -7.34
C LEU A 208 -14.25 15.53 -8.12
N GLN A 209 -14.91 16.58 -8.61
CA GLN A 209 -14.25 17.72 -9.24
C GLN A 209 -13.38 18.48 -8.25
N THR A 210 -13.89 18.73 -7.04
CA THR A 210 -13.13 19.38 -5.98
C THR A 210 -11.88 18.59 -5.60
N ASP A 211 -12.02 17.26 -5.40
CA ASP A 211 -10.92 16.37 -5.10
C ASP A 211 -9.84 16.38 -6.20
N LEU A 212 -10.27 16.44 -7.46
CA LEU A 212 -9.38 16.46 -8.61
C LEU A 212 -8.62 17.78 -8.73
N ASP A 213 -9.28 18.89 -8.45
CA ASP A 213 -8.67 20.23 -8.43
C ASP A 213 -7.67 20.37 -7.27
N GLU A 214 -7.97 19.83 -6.11
CA GLU A 214 -7.03 19.80 -4.98
C GLU A 214 -5.81 18.93 -5.28
N ALA A 215 -6.00 17.77 -5.93
CA ALA A 215 -4.90 16.88 -6.32
C ALA A 215 -3.98 17.50 -7.37
N ASN A 216 -4.51 18.36 -8.26
CA ASN A 216 -3.73 19.08 -9.28
C ASN A 216 -3.01 20.33 -8.75
N ARG A 217 -3.41 20.88 -7.60
CA ARG A 217 -2.77 22.07 -6.96
C ARG A 217 -1.56 21.70 -6.10
N LYS A 218 -1.42 20.45 -5.69
CA LYS A 218 -0.32 19.90 -4.87
C LYS A 218 0.72 19.19 -5.73
#